data_82e5a0049e3adb6f2588526f0431d652
#
_entry.id   82e5a0049e3adb6f2588526f0431d652
#
_cell.length_a   1.000
_cell.length_b   1.000
_cell.length_c   1.000
_cell.angle_alpha   90.00
_cell.angle_beta   90.00
_cell.angle_gamma   90.00
#
_symmetry.space_group_name_H-M   'P 1'
#
loop_
_entity.id
_entity.type
_entity.pdbx_description
1 polymer ?
#
loop_
_entity_poly.entity_id
_entity_poly.type
_entity_poly.pdbx_seq_one_letter_code
_entity_poly.pdbx_strand_id
1 'polypeptide(L)' 'MSSLYKDAIADARKLREAAEQNAKNRIIDAVTPKLRRLIERQILEGDE' A
#
# COMPACT_ATOMS: atom_id res chain seq x y z
N MET A 1 -29.62 8.41 -18.72
CA MET A 1 -29.72 7.06 -18.14
C MET A 1 -28.38 6.40 -18.04
N SER A 2 -27.70 6.22 -19.19
CA SER A 2 -26.41 5.56 -19.18
C SER A 2 -25.36 6.34 -18.39
N SER A 3 -25.49 7.67 -18.31
CA SER A 3 -24.50 8.49 -17.60
C SER A 3 -24.54 8.25 -16.11
N LEU A 4 -25.73 8.06 -15.54
CA LEU A 4 -25.84 7.78 -14.11
C LEU A 4 -25.20 6.44 -13.76
N TYR A 5 -25.41 5.46 -14.61
CA TYR A 5 -24.82 4.16 -14.42
C TYR A 5 -23.30 4.24 -14.53
N LYS A 6 -22.80 4.95 -15.54
CA LYS A 6 -21.37 5.11 -15.72
C LYS A 6 -20.74 5.89 -14.57
N ASP A 7 -21.43 6.88 -14.07
CA ASP A 7 -20.96 7.67 -12.94
C ASP A 7 -20.86 6.80 -11.70
N ALA A 8 -21.83 5.93 -11.47
CA ALA A 8 -21.82 5.04 -10.33
C ALA A 8 -20.65 4.06 -10.41
N ILE A 9 -20.39 3.55 -11.60
CA ILE A 9 -19.25 2.64 -11.79
C ILE A 9 -17.92 3.36 -11.58
N ALA A 10 -17.82 4.58 -12.11
CA ALA A 10 -16.61 5.37 -11.95
C ALA A 10 -16.35 5.67 -10.48
N ASP A 11 -17.40 6.02 -9.74
CA ASP A 11 -17.26 6.30 -8.31
C ASP A 11 -16.86 5.04 -7.53
N ALA A 12 -17.47 3.91 -7.87
CA ALA A 12 -17.13 2.65 -7.21
C ALA A 12 -15.68 2.27 -7.48
N ARG A 13 -15.22 2.52 -8.70
CA ARG A 13 -13.84 2.23 -9.07
C ARG A 13 -12.85 3.11 -8.31
N LYS A 14 -13.18 4.39 -8.20
CA LYS A 14 -12.34 5.32 -7.44
C LYS A 14 -12.26 4.92 -5.97
N LEU A 15 -13.38 4.52 -5.41
CA LEU A 15 -13.44 4.10 -4.03
C LEU A 15 -12.59 2.86 -3.82
N ARG A 16 -12.69 1.92 -4.74
CA ARG A 16 -11.91 0.70 -4.69
C ARG A 16 -10.42 0.99 -4.77
N GLU A 17 -10.02 1.84 -5.71
CA GLU A 17 -8.63 2.21 -5.86
C GLU A 17 -8.08 2.89 -4.62
N ALA A 18 -8.88 3.76 -4.02
CA ALA A 18 -8.48 4.44 -2.78
C ALA A 18 -8.31 3.44 -1.65
N ALA A 19 -9.22 2.45 -1.56
CA ALA A 19 -9.13 1.43 -0.53
C ALA A 19 -7.89 0.55 -0.72
N GLU A 20 -7.61 0.19 -1.97
CA GLU A 20 -6.44 -0.62 -2.28
C GLU A 20 -5.15 0.14 -1.95
N GLN A 21 -5.11 1.42 -2.28
CA GLN A 21 -3.95 2.24 -1.98
C GLN A 21 -3.75 2.37 -0.48
N ASN A 22 -4.83 2.57 0.25
CA ASN A 22 -4.79 2.67 1.71
C ASN A 22 -4.28 1.37 2.34
N ALA A 23 -4.79 0.23 1.86
CA ALA A 23 -4.36 -1.07 2.35
C ALA A 23 -2.88 -1.31 2.05
N LYS A 24 -2.44 -0.93 0.86
CA LYS A 24 -1.05 -1.04 0.46
C LYS A 24 -0.15 -0.22 1.37
N ASN A 25 -0.57 1.01 1.66
CA ASN A 25 0.21 1.89 2.53
C ASN A 25 0.32 1.34 3.94
N ARG A 26 -0.75 0.72 4.44
CA ARG A 26 -0.73 0.11 5.77
C ARG A 26 0.26 -1.05 5.84
N ILE A 27 0.30 -1.84 4.78
CA ILE A 27 1.24 -2.96 4.72
C ILE A 27 2.66 -2.43 4.69
N ILE A 28 2.91 -1.43 3.87
CA ILE A 28 4.24 -0.81 3.78
C ILE A 28 4.66 -0.24 5.13
N ASP A 29 3.76 0.46 5.81
CA ASP A 29 4.06 1.05 7.10
C ASP A 29 4.35 -0.02 8.16
N ALA A 30 3.66 -1.15 8.08
CA ALA A 30 3.86 -2.23 9.04
C ALA A 30 5.18 -2.96 8.78
N VAL A 31 5.61 -3.06 7.54
CA VAL A 31 6.81 -3.79 7.15
C VAL A 31 8.07 -2.95 7.26
N THR A 32 7.95 -1.65 7.04
CA THR A 32 9.10 -0.74 7.01
C THR A 32 10.00 -0.86 8.25
N PRO A 33 9.47 -0.81 9.47
CA PRO A 33 10.36 -0.95 10.63
C PRO A 33 11.01 -2.31 10.75
N LYS A 34 10.32 -3.36 10.32
CA LYS A 34 10.90 -4.70 10.34
C LYS A 34 12.03 -4.81 9.32
N LEU A 35 11.82 -4.26 8.16
CA LEU A 35 12.83 -4.26 7.12
C LEU A 35 14.04 -3.45 7.55
N ARG A 36 13.80 -2.31 8.18
CA ARG A 36 14.88 -1.49 8.69
C ARG A 36 15.73 -2.24 9.71
N ARG A 37 15.09 -2.98 10.60
CA ARG A 37 15.82 -3.77 11.59
C ARG A 37 16.65 -4.86 10.93
N LEU A 38 16.11 -5.48 9.88
CA LEU A 38 16.85 -6.50 9.15
C LEU A 38 18.08 -5.91 8.47
N ILE A 39 17.91 -4.73 7.88
CA ILE A 39 19.02 -4.06 7.22
C ILE A 39 20.09 -3.67 8.23
N GLU A 40 19.68 -3.13 9.36
CA GLU A 40 20.62 -2.75 10.41
C GLU A 40 21.38 -3.95 10.93
N ARG A 41 20.68 -5.06 11.14
CA ARG A 41 21.31 -6.28 11.58
C ARG A 41 22.31 -6.78 10.55
N GLN A 42 21.94 -6.71 9.28
CA GLN A 42 22.79 -7.14 8.20
C GLN A 42 24.10 -6.33 8.17
N ILE A 43 23.96 -5.02 8.35
CA ILE A 43 25.12 -4.14 8.36
C ILE A 43 26.03 -4.47 9.53
N LEU A 44 25.45 -4.69 10.70
CA LEU A 44 26.24 -4.98 11.89
C LEU A 44 26.94 -6.34 11.84
N GLU A 45 26.27 -7.33 11.23
CA GLU A 45 26.79 -8.70 11.23
C GLU A 45 27.56 -9.03 9.98
N GLY A 46 27.20 -8.42 8.86
CA GLY A 46 27.82 -8.72 7.59
C GLY A 46 28.97 -7.83 7.25
N ASP A 47 29.51 -7.17 8.24
CA ASP A 47 30.57 -6.18 8.02
C ASP A 47 31.91 -6.87 7.95
N GLU A 48 32.08 -7.66 6.94
CA GLU A 48 33.34 -8.33 6.71
C GLU A 48 33.84 -8.05 5.31
#